data_c6f3147a9fbfefd3e849ced5de3e6db2
#
_entry.id   c6f3147a9fbfefd3e849ced5de3e6db2
#
_cell.length_a   1.000
_cell.length_b   1.000
_cell.length_c   1.000
_cell.angle_alpha   90.00
_cell.angle_beta   90.00
_cell.angle_gamma   90.00
#
_symmetry.space_group_name_H-M   'P 1'
#
loop_
_entity.id
_entity.type
_entity.pdbx_description
1 polymer ?
#
loop_
_entity_poly.entity_id
_entity_poly.type
_entity_poly.pdbx_seq_one_letter_code
_entity_poly.pdbx_strand_id
1 'polypeptide(L)'
;MRVISWAVMFVLAAFPALAAEFHVAAGGDDTHAGTASAPFASLERARDAVRALKEGEAFPEGGVTVWLHRGVYPRLAAFVLEERDGGASNARVVYRAVPGDDVRLIGGREIASGAFQPARDEAVLARVDEAARGQVLVADLRALGISEYGNLPDAYGDPPAIPELFFDGQRMTLARWPNDGWAHIAEVIESGPAPWRNHASDQPGTFKYESDRPRGWQSAPGVWLYGYWCFDWSSETIKAGSI
;
A
#
# COMPACT_ATOMS: atom_id res chain seq x y z
N MET A 1 -54.11 -13.91 -65.82
CA MET A 1 -52.85 -13.22 -65.38
C MET A 1 -52.67 -13.44 -63.86
N ARG A 2 -51.74 -14.28 -63.48
CA ARG A 2 -51.38 -14.48 -62.06
C ARG A 2 -50.18 -13.63 -61.76
N VAL A 3 -50.35 -12.68 -60.85
CA VAL A 3 -49.26 -11.83 -60.36
C VAL A 3 -48.57 -12.59 -59.20
N ILE A 4 -47.27 -12.98 -59.38
CA ILE A 4 -46.45 -13.59 -58.35
C ILE A 4 -45.77 -12.45 -57.62
N SER A 5 -46.19 -12.22 -56.37
CA SER A 5 -45.58 -11.25 -55.47
C SER A 5 -44.36 -11.89 -54.83
N TRP A 6 -43.15 -11.36 -55.12
CA TRP A 6 -41.92 -11.75 -54.45
C TRP A 6 -41.79 -10.92 -53.17
N ALA A 7 -41.94 -11.58 -52.01
CA ALA A 7 -41.58 -10.98 -50.72
C ALA A 7 -40.07 -11.10 -50.49
N VAL A 8 -39.39 -9.98 -50.55
CA VAL A 8 -37.97 -9.91 -50.17
C VAL A 8 -37.89 -9.91 -48.64
N MET A 9 -37.43 -11.00 -48.06
CA MET A 9 -37.21 -11.14 -46.64
C MET A 9 -35.83 -10.56 -46.31
N PHE A 10 -35.77 -9.37 -45.71
CA PHE A 10 -34.56 -8.81 -45.16
C PHE A 10 -34.19 -9.61 -43.90
N VAL A 11 -33.16 -10.44 -44.01
CA VAL A 11 -32.51 -11.03 -42.83
C VAL A 11 -31.64 -9.94 -42.21
N LEU A 12 -32.10 -9.33 -41.12
CA LEU A 12 -31.24 -8.52 -40.26
C LEU A 12 -30.20 -9.46 -39.63
N ALA A 13 -28.99 -9.43 -40.14
CA ALA A 13 -27.86 -10.05 -39.47
C ALA A 13 -27.63 -9.25 -38.16
N ALA A 14 -27.96 -9.84 -37.01
CA ALA A 14 -27.56 -9.31 -35.71
C ALA A 14 -26.04 -9.43 -35.61
N PHE A 15 -25.34 -8.34 -35.85
CA PHE A 15 -23.92 -8.26 -35.48
C PHE A 15 -23.84 -8.39 -33.96
N PRO A 16 -22.96 -9.25 -33.42
CA PRO A 16 -22.73 -9.28 -31.98
C PRO A 16 -22.30 -7.87 -31.57
N ALA A 17 -22.99 -7.32 -30.59
CA ALA A 17 -22.63 -6.03 -30.03
C ALA A 17 -21.18 -6.12 -29.53
N LEU A 18 -20.25 -5.44 -30.23
CA LEU A 18 -18.85 -5.43 -29.85
C LEU A 18 -18.71 -4.75 -28.48
N ALA A 19 -18.03 -5.43 -27.56
CA ALA A 19 -17.57 -4.78 -26.34
C ALA A 19 -16.51 -3.72 -26.72
N ALA A 20 -16.52 -2.57 -26.07
CA ALA A 20 -15.43 -1.61 -26.21
C ALA A 20 -14.26 -1.98 -25.30
N GLU A 21 -13.05 -1.65 -25.75
CA GLU A 21 -11.85 -1.90 -25.00
C GLU A 21 -11.03 -0.62 -24.85
N PHE A 22 -10.51 -0.40 -23.64
CA PHE A 22 -9.49 0.61 -23.37
C PHE A 22 -8.28 -0.08 -22.76
N HIS A 23 -7.12 0.51 -23.01
CA HIS A 23 -5.84 0.00 -22.54
C HIS A 23 -5.13 1.05 -21.69
N VAL A 24 -4.56 0.62 -20.57
CA VAL A 24 -3.76 1.42 -19.66
C VAL A 24 -2.38 0.77 -19.51
N ALA A 25 -1.32 1.53 -19.64
CA ALA A 25 0.05 1.07 -19.46
C ALA A 25 0.85 2.06 -18.60
N ALA A 26 1.77 1.56 -17.76
CA ALA A 26 2.60 2.40 -16.90
C ALA A 26 3.46 3.42 -17.68
N GLY A 27 3.78 3.13 -18.95
CA GLY A 27 4.46 4.04 -19.87
C GLY A 27 3.51 4.67 -20.92
N GLY A 28 2.20 4.66 -20.70
CA GLY A 28 1.21 5.26 -21.56
C GLY A 28 1.17 6.79 -21.49
N ASP A 29 0.20 7.38 -22.18
CA ASP A 29 -0.04 8.82 -22.17
C ASP A 29 -1.55 9.08 -22.17
N ASP A 30 -2.03 9.94 -21.26
CA ASP A 30 -3.46 10.24 -21.12
C ASP A 30 -4.02 11.09 -22.27
N THR A 31 -3.17 11.57 -23.15
CA THR A 31 -3.57 12.23 -24.41
C THR A 31 -3.82 11.23 -25.54
N HIS A 32 -3.42 9.99 -25.36
CA HIS A 32 -3.65 8.92 -26.34
C HIS A 32 -5.13 8.52 -26.45
N ALA A 33 -5.42 7.67 -27.44
CA ALA A 33 -6.78 7.19 -27.71
C ALA A 33 -7.21 6.04 -26.79
N GLY A 34 -6.32 5.47 -25.97
CA GLY A 34 -6.62 4.33 -25.11
C GLY A 34 -6.69 3.00 -25.83
N THR A 35 -6.09 2.88 -27.01
CA THR A 35 -5.98 1.62 -27.75
C THR A 35 -4.78 0.79 -27.26
N ALA A 36 -4.70 -0.48 -27.68
CA ALA A 36 -3.55 -1.33 -27.33
C ALA A 36 -2.21 -0.76 -27.81
N SER A 37 -2.18 -0.04 -28.94
CA SER A 37 -0.97 0.59 -29.50
C SER A 37 -0.71 2.01 -28.98
N ALA A 38 -1.71 2.64 -28.38
CA ALA A 38 -1.65 3.98 -27.82
C ALA A 38 -2.43 4.02 -26.50
N PRO A 39 -1.92 3.36 -25.43
CA PRO A 39 -2.61 3.21 -24.16
C PRO A 39 -2.62 4.51 -23.35
N PHE A 40 -3.61 4.66 -22.48
CA PHE A 40 -3.61 5.68 -21.43
C PHE A 40 -2.51 5.43 -20.40
N ALA A 41 -2.09 6.48 -19.69
CA ALA A 41 -1.18 6.38 -18.56
C ALA A 41 -1.92 6.05 -17.25
N SER A 42 -3.15 6.52 -17.08
CA SER A 42 -3.88 6.47 -15.83
C SER A 42 -5.20 5.72 -15.89
N LEU A 43 -5.57 5.11 -14.75
CA LEU A 43 -6.88 4.50 -14.54
C LEU A 43 -7.99 5.56 -14.59
N GLU A 44 -7.71 6.76 -14.12
CA GLU A 44 -8.64 7.89 -14.13
C GLU A 44 -9.01 8.26 -15.55
N ARG A 45 -8.03 8.34 -16.44
CA ARG A 45 -8.31 8.65 -17.85
C ARG A 45 -9.15 7.56 -18.50
N ALA A 46 -8.88 6.29 -18.20
CA ALA A 46 -9.71 5.19 -18.71
C ALA A 46 -11.14 5.26 -18.16
N ARG A 47 -11.32 5.54 -16.85
CA ARG A 47 -12.64 5.77 -16.25
C ARG A 47 -13.39 6.90 -16.97
N ASP A 48 -12.72 8.01 -17.22
CA ASP A 48 -13.34 9.17 -17.86
C ASP A 48 -13.68 8.87 -19.31
N ALA A 49 -12.91 8.05 -20.02
CA ALA A 49 -13.26 7.55 -21.35
C ALA A 49 -14.52 6.66 -21.33
N VAL A 50 -14.66 5.80 -20.32
CA VAL A 50 -15.88 5.00 -20.11
C VAL A 50 -17.09 5.90 -19.85
N ARG A 51 -16.94 6.95 -19.03
CA ARG A 51 -17.99 7.96 -18.79
C ARG A 51 -18.43 8.64 -20.08
N ALA A 52 -17.47 9.07 -20.90
CA ALA A 52 -17.75 9.71 -22.18
C ALA A 52 -18.54 8.81 -23.14
N LEU A 53 -18.28 7.49 -23.18
CA LEU A 53 -19.08 6.56 -23.95
C LEU A 53 -20.54 6.51 -23.47
N LYS A 54 -20.78 6.58 -22.18
CA LYS A 54 -22.14 6.59 -21.62
C LYS A 54 -22.90 7.87 -21.93
N GLU A 55 -22.21 9.02 -21.81
CA GLU A 55 -22.79 10.33 -22.10
C GLU A 55 -23.12 10.51 -23.59
N GLY A 56 -22.36 9.88 -24.47
CA GLY A 56 -22.53 9.93 -25.91
C GLY A 56 -23.56 8.95 -26.47
N GLU A 57 -24.38 8.27 -25.63
CA GLU A 57 -25.33 7.20 -26.03
C GLU A 57 -24.67 6.05 -26.83
N ALA A 58 -23.36 5.94 -26.77
CA ALA A 58 -22.56 4.95 -27.51
C ALA A 58 -22.07 3.80 -26.61
N PHE A 59 -22.70 3.60 -25.44
CA PHE A 59 -22.28 2.53 -24.53
C PHE A 59 -22.62 1.17 -25.13
N PRO A 60 -21.60 0.31 -25.35
CA PRO A 60 -21.80 -0.95 -26.10
C PRO A 60 -22.58 -1.97 -25.28
N GLU A 61 -23.49 -2.71 -25.95
CA GLU A 61 -24.28 -3.76 -25.30
C GLU A 61 -23.42 -4.89 -24.71
N GLY A 62 -22.20 -5.12 -25.24
CA GLY A 62 -21.21 -6.05 -24.68
C GLY A 62 -20.43 -5.51 -23.48
N GLY A 63 -20.66 -4.26 -23.09
CA GLY A 63 -19.94 -3.59 -22.01
C GLY A 63 -18.57 -3.06 -22.42
N VAL A 64 -17.77 -2.70 -21.43
CA VAL A 64 -16.41 -2.12 -21.62
C VAL A 64 -15.40 -2.88 -20.79
N THR A 65 -14.28 -3.25 -21.40
CA THR A 65 -13.12 -3.78 -20.67
C THR A 65 -11.98 -2.80 -20.71
N VAL A 66 -11.45 -2.47 -19.53
CA VAL A 66 -10.22 -1.71 -19.36
C VAL A 66 -9.08 -2.68 -19.04
N TRP A 67 -8.19 -2.84 -20.00
CA TRP A 67 -7.03 -3.71 -19.91
C TRP A 67 -5.84 -2.99 -19.32
N LEU A 68 -5.30 -3.50 -18.21
CA LEU A 68 -4.09 -3.02 -17.61
C LEU A 68 -2.91 -3.87 -18.10
N HIS A 69 -1.94 -3.23 -18.72
CA HIS A 69 -0.71 -3.87 -19.16
C HIS A 69 0.27 -4.02 -17.99
N ARG A 70 1.23 -4.91 -18.16
CA ARG A 70 2.33 -5.16 -17.20
C ARG A 70 2.93 -3.86 -16.70
N GLY A 71 3.07 -3.75 -15.40
CA GLY A 71 3.72 -2.60 -14.78
C GLY A 71 3.29 -2.35 -13.34
N VAL A 72 4.00 -1.42 -12.72
CA VAL A 72 3.67 -0.90 -11.39
C VAL A 72 2.97 0.43 -11.57
N TYR A 73 1.82 0.57 -10.94
CA TYR A 73 0.96 1.76 -10.98
C TYR A 73 0.90 2.38 -9.59
N PRO A 74 1.75 3.38 -9.29
CA PRO A 74 1.71 4.07 -8.00
C PRO A 74 0.40 4.84 -7.83
N ARG A 75 -0.24 4.64 -6.68
CA ARG A 75 -1.51 5.27 -6.32
C ARG A 75 -1.31 6.18 -5.11
N LEU A 76 -1.14 7.47 -5.33
CA LEU A 76 -1.01 8.47 -4.27
C LEU A 76 -2.37 8.92 -3.73
N ALA A 77 -3.45 8.60 -4.44
CA ALA A 77 -4.83 8.82 -4.05
C ALA A 77 -5.68 7.60 -4.40
N ALA A 78 -6.83 7.47 -3.76
CA ALA A 78 -7.78 6.42 -4.06
C ALA A 78 -8.28 6.52 -5.51
N PHE A 79 -8.41 5.38 -6.19
CA PHE A 79 -9.15 5.30 -7.45
C PHE A 79 -10.65 5.23 -7.12
N VAL A 80 -11.34 6.35 -7.33
CA VAL A 80 -12.74 6.48 -6.94
C VAL A 80 -13.64 6.08 -8.12
N LEU A 81 -14.50 5.11 -7.87
CA LEU A 81 -15.61 4.72 -8.74
C LEU A 81 -16.93 5.08 -8.06
N GLU A 82 -17.82 5.69 -8.79
CA GLU A 82 -19.15 6.11 -8.36
C GLU A 82 -20.23 5.28 -9.05
N GLU A 83 -21.50 5.47 -8.70
CA GLU A 83 -22.63 4.79 -9.34
C GLU A 83 -22.61 4.94 -10.86
N ARG A 84 -22.26 6.12 -11.36
CA ARG A 84 -22.16 6.39 -12.81
C ARG A 84 -21.07 5.58 -13.51
N ASP A 85 -20.11 5.00 -12.79
CA ASP A 85 -19.02 4.19 -13.34
C ASP A 85 -19.43 2.71 -13.50
N GLY A 86 -20.54 2.31 -12.89
CA GLY A 86 -21.06 0.97 -13.01
C GLY A 86 -21.61 0.67 -14.42
N GLY A 87 -21.63 -0.60 -14.80
CA GLY A 87 -22.34 -1.06 -16.01
C GLY A 87 -23.76 -1.51 -15.69
N ALA A 88 -24.37 -2.22 -16.64
CA ALA A 88 -25.61 -2.97 -16.47
C ALA A 88 -25.31 -4.47 -16.33
N SER A 89 -26.33 -5.28 -15.99
CA SER A 89 -26.16 -6.73 -15.81
C SER A 89 -25.65 -7.45 -17.06
N ASN A 90 -26.00 -6.95 -18.24
CA ASN A 90 -25.61 -7.46 -19.56
C ASN A 90 -24.50 -6.64 -20.25
N ALA A 91 -24.12 -5.48 -19.68
CA ALA A 91 -23.13 -4.55 -20.24
C ALA A 91 -22.19 -4.04 -19.13
N ARG A 92 -21.29 -4.90 -18.67
CA ARG A 92 -20.41 -4.63 -17.52
C ARG A 92 -19.26 -3.70 -17.89
N VAL A 93 -18.79 -2.92 -16.90
CA VAL A 93 -17.48 -2.27 -16.93
C VAL A 93 -16.50 -3.12 -16.12
N VAL A 94 -15.44 -3.57 -16.77
CA VAL A 94 -14.46 -4.49 -16.17
C VAL A 94 -13.06 -3.88 -16.26
N TYR A 95 -12.39 -3.73 -15.14
CA TYR A 95 -10.96 -3.40 -15.07
C TYR A 95 -10.19 -4.68 -14.75
N ARG A 96 -9.23 -5.05 -15.59
CA ARG A 96 -8.47 -6.29 -15.40
C ARG A 96 -7.09 -6.24 -16.06
N ALA A 97 -6.18 -7.04 -15.54
CA ALA A 97 -4.89 -7.24 -16.17
C ALA A 97 -5.04 -7.98 -17.52
N VAL A 98 -4.17 -7.65 -18.46
CA VAL A 98 -3.98 -8.47 -19.67
C VAL A 98 -3.53 -9.86 -19.23
N PRO A 99 -4.10 -10.95 -19.78
CA PRO A 99 -3.72 -12.30 -19.38
C PRO A 99 -2.21 -12.54 -19.49
N GLY A 100 -1.60 -12.99 -18.38
CA GLY A 100 -0.14 -13.22 -18.29
C GLY A 100 0.70 -12.00 -17.91
N ASP A 101 0.10 -10.83 -17.77
CA ASP A 101 0.78 -9.64 -17.31
C ASP A 101 0.78 -9.54 -15.78
N ASP A 102 1.95 -9.20 -15.20
CA ASP A 102 2.07 -8.84 -13.79
C ASP A 102 1.73 -7.35 -13.63
N VAL A 103 0.57 -7.07 -13.06
CA VAL A 103 0.03 -5.72 -12.84
C VAL A 103 -0.07 -5.48 -11.34
N ARG A 104 0.62 -4.44 -10.87
CA ARG A 104 0.63 -4.08 -9.45
C ARG A 104 0.17 -2.64 -9.25
N LEU A 105 -0.94 -2.45 -8.53
CA LEU A 105 -1.35 -1.16 -8.03
C LEU A 105 -0.81 -1.03 -6.60
N ILE A 106 0.05 -0.04 -6.37
CA ILE A 106 0.72 0.15 -5.08
C ILE A 106 0.35 1.48 -4.45
N GLY A 107 0.06 1.47 -3.15
CA GLY A 107 -0.21 2.70 -2.37
C GLY A 107 1.06 3.44 -1.93
N GLY A 108 2.23 2.98 -2.33
CA GLY A 108 3.53 3.52 -1.97
C GLY A 108 4.30 4.12 -3.14
N ARG A 109 5.55 4.47 -2.86
CA ARG A 109 6.51 4.94 -3.87
C ARG A 109 7.64 3.93 -4.02
N GLU A 110 8.06 3.70 -5.23
CA GLU A 110 9.26 2.93 -5.51
C GLU A 110 10.50 3.79 -5.25
N ILE A 111 11.47 3.22 -4.54
CA ILE A 111 12.78 3.81 -4.29
C ILE A 111 13.76 3.12 -5.24
N ALA A 112 14.23 3.83 -6.24
CA ALA A 112 15.19 3.30 -7.17
C ALA A 112 16.49 2.87 -6.46
N SER A 113 17.11 1.77 -6.91
CA SER A 113 18.35 1.24 -6.31
C SER A 113 19.49 2.27 -6.27
N GLY A 114 19.56 3.16 -7.24
CA GLY A 114 20.55 4.24 -7.28
C GLY A 114 20.40 5.32 -6.22
N ALA A 115 19.26 5.36 -5.50
CA ALA A 115 19.06 6.27 -4.36
C ALA A 115 19.78 5.79 -3.10
N PHE A 116 20.19 4.52 -3.04
CA PHE A 116 20.89 3.96 -1.90
C PHE A 116 22.41 4.21 -2.04
N GLN A 117 22.99 4.86 -1.02
CA GLN A 117 24.41 5.18 -0.97
C GLN A 117 25.02 4.58 0.29
N PRO A 118 26.34 4.26 0.33
CA PRO A 118 27.00 3.84 1.56
C PRO A 118 26.81 4.86 2.68
N ALA A 119 26.42 4.38 3.87
CA ALA A 119 26.29 5.25 5.04
C ALA A 119 27.64 5.87 5.40
N ARG A 120 27.66 7.19 5.66
CA ARG A 120 28.87 7.96 6.02
C ARG A 120 28.71 8.75 7.30
N ASP A 121 27.50 8.82 7.84
CA ASP A 121 27.23 9.51 9.11
C ASP A 121 27.82 8.71 10.27
N GLU A 122 28.82 9.29 10.94
CA GLU A 122 29.54 8.64 12.04
C GLU A 122 28.61 8.33 13.23
N ALA A 123 27.63 9.18 13.51
CA ALA A 123 26.68 8.94 14.60
C ALA A 123 25.74 7.75 14.28
N VAL A 124 25.42 7.54 13.01
CA VAL A 124 24.68 6.35 12.57
C VAL A 124 25.58 5.12 12.65
N LEU A 125 26.80 5.20 12.10
CA LEU A 125 27.72 4.08 12.06
C LEU A 125 28.19 3.65 13.45
N ALA A 126 28.29 4.56 14.41
CA ALA A 126 28.63 4.23 15.80
C ALA A 126 27.61 3.30 16.48
N ARG A 127 26.37 3.27 15.99
CA ARG A 127 25.30 2.39 16.49
C ARG A 127 25.20 1.06 15.77
N VAL A 128 25.96 0.90 14.70
CA VAL A 128 26.00 -0.30 13.87
C VAL A 128 27.16 -1.18 14.31
N ASP A 129 26.93 -2.49 14.35
CA ASP A 129 28.00 -3.46 14.59
C ASP A 129 29.16 -3.23 13.63
N GLU A 130 30.40 -3.29 14.13
CA GLU A 130 31.61 -2.98 13.37
C GLU A 130 31.72 -3.79 12.08
N ALA A 131 31.35 -5.09 12.16
CA ALA A 131 31.37 -5.99 11.00
C ALA A 131 30.38 -5.61 9.92
N ALA A 132 29.31 -4.87 10.24
CA ALA A 132 28.25 -4.49 9.31
C ALA A 132 28.42 -3.06 8.74
N ARG A 133 29.28 -2.21 9.32
CA ARG A 133 29.39 -0.79 8.96
C ARG A 133 29.65 -0.56 7.46
N GLY A 134 30.48 -1.39 6.85
CA GLY A 134 30.79 -1.28 5.43
C GLY A 134 29.68 -1.74 4.48
N GLN A 135 28.62 -2.34 5.01
CA GLN A 135 27.51 -2.90 4.22
C GLN A 135 26.21 -2.08 4.34
N VAL A 136 26.17 -1.09 5.24
CA VAL A 136 24.97 -0.28 5.45
C VAL A 136 24.80 0.73 4.33
N LEU A 137 23.66 0.71 3.71
CA LEU A 137 23.24 1.68 2.71
C LEU A 137 22.16 2.60 3.31
N VAL A 138 22.14 3.84 2.85
CA VAL A 138 21.15 4.84 3.26
C VAL A 138 20.54 5.48 2.02
N ALA A 139 19.23 5.73 2.06
CA ALA A 139 18.53 6.57 1.10
C ALA A 139 17.88 7.75 1.85
N ASP A 140 18.06 8.96 1.35
CA ASP A 140 17.39 10.15 1.89
C ASP A 140 15.96 10.22 1.35
N LEU A 141 15.01 9.77 2.15
CA LEU A 141 13.59 9.75 1.77
C LEU A 141 13.03 11.15 1.55
N ARG A 142 13.53 12.16 2.27
CA ARG A 142 13.07 13.56 2.08
C ARG A 142 13.49 14.12 0.73
N ALA A 143 14.73 13.84 0.33
CA ALA A 143 15.20 14.20 -1.01
C ALA A 143 14.38 13.53 -2.12
N LEU A 144 13.78 12.36 -1.84
CA LEU A 144 12.87 11.65 -2.72
C LEU A 144 11.41 12.11 -2.62
N GLY A 145 11.14 13.17 -1.83
CA GLY A 145 9.80 13.70 -1.63
C GLY A 145 8.90 12.83 -0.75
N ILE A 146 9.50 11.96 0.09
CA ILE A 146 8.79 11.15 1.07
C ILE A 146 9.05 11.78 2.45
N SER A 147 8.06 12.48 3.00
CA SER A 147 8.15 13.21 4.26
C SER A 147 7.17 12.73 5.32
N GLU A 148 6.15 12.00 4.92
CA GLU A 148 5.13 11.45 5.81
C GLU A 148 5.54 10.05 6.26
N TYR A 149 6.00 9.95 7.51
CA TYR A 149 6.47 8.66 8.07
C TYR A 149 5.46 8.02 9.01
N GLY A 150 4.31 8.68 9.22
CA GLY A 150 3.36 8.28 10.25
C GLY A 150 3.94 8.33 11.65
N ASN A 151 3.24 7.75 12.60
CA ASN A 151 3.63 7.70 13.99
C ASN A 151 3.45 6.29 14.55
N LEU A 152 4.29 5.91 15.51
CA LEU A 152 3.96 4.80 16.39
C LEU A 152 2.77 5.22 17.27
N PRO A 153 1.81 4.33 17.52
CA PRO A 153 0.70 4.64 18.41
C PRO A 153 1.25 4.86 19.82
N ASP A 154 0.79 5.91 20.49
CA ASP A 154 1.12 6.20 21.88
C ASP A 154 -0.11 6.15 22.80
N ALA A 155 -1.23 5.65 22.30
CA ALA A 155 -2.43 5.37 23.04
C ALA A 155 -3.05 4.01 22.68
N TYR A 156 -3.77 3.43 23.64
CA TYR A 156 -4.50 2.18 23.43
C TYR A 156 -5.55 2.35 22.34
N GLY A 157 -5.54 1.44 21.37
CA GLY A 157 -6.52 1.42 20.28
C GLY A 157 -6.15 2.25 19.05
N ASP A 158 -5.08 3.04 19.10
CA ASP A 158 -4.60 3.73 17.92
C ASP A 158 -4.03 2.73 16.91
N PRO A 159 -4.46 2.77 15.65
CA PRO A 159 -3.86 1.93 14.63
C PRO A 159 -2.41 2.38 14.39
N PRO A 160 -1.47 1.46 14.22
CA PRO A 160 -0.11 1.81 13.83
C PRO A 160 -0.16 2.47 12.45
N ALA A 161 0.31 3.71 12.38
CA ALA A 161 0.42 4.49 11.15
C ALA A 161 1.88 4.63 10.74
N ILE A 162 2.65 3.55 10.84
CA ILE A 162 4.05 3.50 10.42
C ILE A 162 4.18 3.13 8.94
N PRO A 163 5.16 3.68 8.22
CA PRO A 163 5.41 3.30 6.85
C PRO A 163 5.88 1.84 6.78
N GLU A 164 5.47 1.16 5.75
CA GLU A 164 5.93 -0.19 5.42
C GLU A 164 7.00 -0.11 4.34
N LEU A 165 8.09 -0.84 4.53
CA LEU A 165 9.13 -1.04 3.53
C LEU A 165 8.99 -2.41 2.90
N PHE A 166 9.01 -2.46 1.58
CA PHE A 166 9.08 -3.70 0.81
C PHE A 166 10.41 -3.75 0.05
N PHE A 167 11.07 -4.88 0.09
CA PHE A 167 12.28 -5.15 -0.67
C PHE A 167 12.11 -6.48 -1.40
N ASP A 168 12.34 -6.48 -2.71
CA ASP A 168 12.15 -7.65 -3.59
C ASP A 168 10.78 -8.33 -3.41
N GLY A 169 9.72 -7.49 -3.32
CA GLY A 169 8.34 -7.95 -3.13
C GLY A 169 8.02 -8.51 -1.74
N GLN A 170 8.96 -8.49 -0.80
CA GLN A 170 8.76 -8.93 0.57
C GLN A 170 8.66 -7.77 1.53
N ARG A 171 7.71 -7.85 2.45
CA ARG A 171 7.56 -6.87 3.51
C ARG A 171 8.72 -7.00 4.50
N MET A 172 9.42 -5.90 4.74
CA MET A 172 10.48 -5.86 5.73
C MET A 172 9.92 -5.73 7.14
N THR A 173 10.60 -6.36 8.07
CA THR A 173 10.28 -6.24 9.49
C THR A 173 10.88 -4.96 10.05
N LEU A 174 10.10 -4.21 10.83
CA LEU A 174 10.63 -3.09 11.59
C LEU A 174 11.75 -3.60 12.51
N ALA A 175 12.86 -2.86 12.58
CA ALA A 175 14.00 -3.25 13.42
C ALA A 175 13.53 -3.45 14.87
N ARG A 176 13.78 -4.63 15.40
CA ARG A 176 13.35 -5.02 16.76
C ARG A 176 14.37 -5.92 17.44
N TRP A 177 14.26 -6.02 18.74
CA TRP A 177 14.94 -7.02 19.53
C TRP A 177 13.96 -7.62 20.56
N PRO A 178 14.01 -8.94 20.78
CA PRO A 178 14.75 -9.94 20.01
C PRO A 178 14.24 -10.04 18.58
N ASN A 179 15.08 -10.50 17.64
CA ASN A 179 14.67 -10.67 16.24
C ASN A 179 13.51 -11.65 16.10
N ASP A 180 13.55 -12.72 16.91
CA ASP A 180 12.50 -13.74 16.99
C ASP A 180 12.02 -13.89 18.44
N GLY A 181 10.75 -14.23 18.62
CA GLY A 181 10.15 -14.40 19.95
C GLY A 181 9.98 -13.10 20.73
N TRP A 182 10.02 -13.19 22.05
CA TRP A 182 9.74 -12.13 23.01
C TRP A 182 10.85 -12.04 24.06
N ALA A 183 11.14 -10.84 24.52
CA ALA A 183 11.84 -10.60 25.77
C ALA A 183 10.82 -10.61 26.92
N HIS A 184 11.23 -11.06 28.09
CA HIS A 184 10.35 -11.15 29.25
C HIS A 184 10.73 -10.10 30.32
N ILE A 185 9.71 -9.65 31.04
CA ILE A 185 9.88 -8.86 32.24
C ILE A 185 10.37 -9.81 33.35
N ALA A 186 11.53 -9.54 33.90
CA ALA A 186 12.08 -10.36 34.99
C ALA A 186 11.42 -10.03 36.34
N GLU A 187 11.16 -8.75 36.59
CA GLU A 187 10.58 -8.26 37.85
C GLU A 187 9.86 -6.93 37.60
N VAL A 188 8.64 -6.78 38.08
CA VAL A 188 7.94 -5.49 38.11
C VAL A 188 8.33 -4.75 39.39
N ILE A 189 8.92 -3.58 39.25
CA ILE A 189 9.31 -2.72 40.39
C ILE A 189 8.15 -1.80 40.74
N GLU A 190 7.53 -1.16 39.75
CA GLU A 190 6.37 -0.28 39.87
C GLU A 190 5.44 -0.57 38.68
N SER A 191 4.18 -0.83 38.98
CA SER A 191 3.20 -1.17 37.94
C SER A 191 2.74 0.01 37.07
N GLY A 192 2.96 1.24 37.56
CA GLY A 192 2.43 2.43 36.94
C GLY A 192 0.91 2.60 37.12
N PRO A 193 0.32 3.63 36.54
CA PRO A 193 -1.11 3.90 36.66
C PRO A 193 -1.93 2.87 35.86
N ALA A 194 -2.98 2.34 36.48
CA ALA A 194 -3.97 1.48 35.84
C ALA A 194 -5.39 1.95 36.22
N PRO A 195 -5.87 3.03 35.62
CA PRO A 195 -7.14 3.66 35.99
C PRO A 195 -8.33 2.69 35.94
N TRP A 196 -8.33 1.76 34.98
CA TRP A 196 -9.38 0.74 34.83
C TRP A 196 -9.40 -0.31 35.95
N ARG A 197 -8.38 -0.34 36.82
CA ARG A 197 -8.29 -1.16 38.03
C ARG A 197 -8.40 -0.35 39.32
N ASN A 198 -8.81 0.92 39.24
CA ASN A 198 -8.78 1.87 40.35
C ASN A 198 -7.39 2.01 40.98
N HIS A 199 -6.34 1.74 40.23
CA HIS A 199 -4.96 1.94 40.66
C HIS A 199 -4.47 3.29 40.14
N ALA A 200 -4.44 4.28 41.00
CA ALA A 200 -3.86 5.58 40.71
C ALA A 200 -2.40 5.58 41.20
N SER A 201 -1.47 5.78 40.28
CA SER A 201 -0.05 5.99 40.58
C SER A 201 0.41 7.20 39.80
N ASP A 202 1.22 8.04 40.42
CA ASP A 202 1.95 9.14 39.78
C ASP A 202 3.33 8.70 39.29
N GLN A 203 3.71 7.44 39.59
CA GLN A 203 4.97 6.84 39.17
C GLN A 203 4.79 6.11 37.84
N PRO A 204 5.75 6.23 36.92
CA PRO A 204 5.74 5.46 35.69
C PRO A 204 5.96 3.97 35.96
N GLY A 205 5.42 3.12 35.12
CA GLY A 205 5.71 1.68 35.16
C GLY A 205 7.21 1.43 35.02
N THR A 206 7.75 0.64 35.94
CA THR A 206 9.20 0.32 35.99
C THR A 206 9.38 -1.17 36.19
N PHE A 207 10.28 -1.77 35.41
CA PHE A 207 10.54 -3.20 35.47
C PHE A 207 12.01 -3.53 35.15
N LYS A 208 12.45 -4.71 35.59
CA LYS A 208 13.72 -5.32 35.17
C LYS A 208 13.49 -6.24 33.99
N TYR A 209 14.46 -6.31 33.11
CA TYR A 209 14.51 -7.22 31.98
C TYR A 209 15.59 -8.29 32.17
N GLU A 210 15.48 -9.43 31.49
CA GLU A 210 16.32 -10.62 31.74
C GLU A 210 17.74 -10.54 31.14
N SER A 211 18.02 -9.59 30.25
CA SER A 211 19.32 -9.55 29.56
C SER A 211 20.00 -8.20 29.66
N ASP A 212 21.30 -8.17 29.37
CA ASP A 212 22.07 -6.90 29.37
C ASP A 212 21.97 -6.13 28.04
N ARG A 213 21.33 -6.68 27.03
CA ARG A 213 21.24 -6.08 25.70
C ARG A 213 20.65 -4.66 25.70
N PRO A 214 19.55 -4.38 26.39
CA PRO A 214 18.96 -3.04 26.43
C PRO A 214 19.85 -1.97 27.04
N ARG A 215 20.82 -2.31 27.90
CA ARG A 215 21.77 -1.33 28.44
C ARG A 215 22.56 -0.60 27.37
N GLY A 216 22.79 -1.23 26.22
CA GLY A 216 23.45 -0.62 25.07
C GLY A 216 22.62 0.47 24.38
N TRP A 217 21.36 0.64 24.75
CA TRP A 217 20.42 1.59 24.10
C TRP A 217 20.13 2.83 24.94
N GLN A 218 20.76 3.00 26.09
CA GLN A 218 20.56 4.15 26.99
C GLN A 218 20.72 5.51 26.30
N SER A 219 21.59 5.58 25.29
CA SER A 219 21.81 6.79 24.49
C SER A 219 20.98 6.84 23.20
N ALA A 220 20.17 5.82 22.92
CA ALA A 220 19.36 5.77 21.70
C ALA A 220 18.16 6.72 21.81
N PRO A 221 17.93 7.61 20.83
CA PRO A 221 16.76 8.48 20.85
C PRO A 221 15.50 7.67 20.55
N GLY A 222 14.61 7.54 21.53
CA GLY A 222 13.29 6.96 21.33
C GLY A 222 13.29 5.44 21.16
N VAL A 223 13.52 4.75 22.26
CA VAL A 223 13.28 3.30 22.36
C VAL A 223 11.80 3.08 22.61
N TRP A 224 11.22 2.19 21.82
CA TRP A 224 9.82 1.79 21.93
C TRP A 224 9.73 0.33 22.32
N LEU A 225 8.74 0.04 23.16
CA LEU A 225 8.45 -1.29 23.65
C LEU A 225 7.09 -1.70 23.10
N TYR A 226 7.03 -2.84 22.45
CA TYR A 226 5.78 -3.44 22.00
C TYR A 226 5.58 -4.77 22.71
N GLY A 227 4.44 -4.95 23.35
CA GLY A 227 4.19 -6.17 24.08
C GLY A 227 2.82 -6.28 24.74
N TYR A 228 2.66 -7.37 25.46
CA TYR A 228 1.48 -7.70 26.24
C TYR A 228 1.76 -7.37 27.70
N TRP A 229 1.21 -6.23 28.17
CA TRP A 229 1.55 -5.70 29.49
C TRP A 229 0.72 -6.28 30.62
N CYS A 230 -0.57 -6.50 30.37
CA CYS A 230 -1.51 -7.00 31.38
C CYS A 230 -2.29 -8.22 30.92
N PHE A 231 -2.61 -8.27 29.62
CA PHE A 231 -3.48 -9.27 29.04
C PHE A 231 -2.81 -9.90 27.83
N ASP A 232 -2.93 -11.21 27.69
CA ASP A 232 -2.36 -11.98 26.58
C ASP A 232 -3.06 -11.77 25.23
N TRP A 233 -4.15 -11.00 25.23
CA TRP A 233 -4.92 -10.65 24.04
C TRP A 233 -4.82 -9.17 23.65
N SER A 234 -4.20 -8.32 24.49
CA SER A 234 -4.08 -6.87 24.26
C SER A 234 -2.64 -6.43 24.28
N SER A 235 -2.10 -6.12 23.11
CA SER A 235 -0.76 -5.58 22.95
C SER A 235 -0.79 -4.07 22.81
N GLU A 236 0.23 -3.41 23.34
CA GLU A 236 0.40 -1.97 23.23
C GLU A 236 1.85 -1.63 22.89
N THR A 237 2.02 -0.47 22.25
CA THR A 237 3.32 0.14 22.00
C THR A 237 3.52 1.29 22.98
N ILE A 238 4.59 1.26 23.74
CA ILE A 238 4.91 2.24 24.77
C ILE A 238 6.31 2.80 24.52
N LYS A 239 6.47 4.12 24.59
CA LYS A 239 7.77 4.75 24.55
C LYS A 239 8.47 4.63 25.89
N ALA A 240 9.69 4.09 25.91
CA ALA A 240 10.49 4.05 27.13
C ALA A 240 10.92 5.46 27.55
N GLY A 241 10.72 5.79 28.80
CA GLY A 241 11.20 7.06 29.37
C GLY A 241 12.72 7.02 29.63
N SER A 242 13.21 5.87 30.08
CA SER A 242 14.65 5.59 30.33
C SER A 242 14.91 4.08 30.30
N ILE A 243 16.18 3.71 30.18
CA ILE A 243 16.66 2.33 30.24
C ILE A 243 17.75 2.24 31.31
#